data_08723f7dcc7b025da92aaa2ea456788f
#
_entry.id   08723f7dcc7b025da92aaa2ea456788f
#
_cell.length_a   1.000
_cell.length_b   1.000
_cell.length_c   1.000
_cell.angle_alpha   90.00
_cell.angle_beta   90.00
_cell.angle_gamma   90.00
#
_symmetry.space_group_name_H-M   'P 1'
#
loop_
_entity.id
_entity.type
_entity.pdbx_description
1 polymer ?
#
loop_
_entity_poly.entity_id
_entity_poly.type
_entity_poly.pdbx_seq_one_letter_code
_entity_poly.pdbx_strand_id
1 'polypeptide(L)'
;MNRVVEPQDRPEERKCVDFIAINYAPEVTGIAPYVTDITRRLAARGWSVRVITGYPHYPQWRLDGDMADYTSTVVDQGVIVVRVPHSIPEGTALVPRSRMELEFGLRAIVAHLRPEAVTVMASPPLIASALVMLRRKIGRRTLSPMGVWVHDLYSQAVTEAAAGGTLSRTLVGRLEKFALCSADEVAVVHPRFGEIIVDRLGVDPSVVTHVRNWTQVRHEPRAPRDMARAELGIPTDAIVAVHAGNMGQKQGLENLVDSARLVAGSTSAAARKVHLYLVGDGNQRRHLEDRARGCPDITFVDSLPDDRFHLMLSAADVLVVNEKPGVVEMSLPSKLTTYFSYGIPVVAAVSDDGITAAEVRRSHAGVVVPAGDPAALLSTIAQIATDTTAALTMGEAGERYAEEVLGADAAVERFEMWLHKLSHHASVRA
;
A
#
# COMPACT_ATOMS: atom_id res chain seq x y z
N MET A 1 -35.04 22.45 -49.08
CA MET A 1 -35.27 22.38 -47.60
C MET A 1 -34.50 21.21 -47.04
N ASN A 2 -33.23 21.43 -46.70
CA ASN A 2 -32.40 20.43 -46.05
C ASN A 2 -32.69 20.46 -44.54
N ARG A 3 -33.28 19.39 -44.02
CA ARG A 3 -33.36 19.19 -42.58
C ARG A 3 -31.96 18.84 -42.08
N VAL A 4 -31.38 19.71 -41.28
CA VAL A 4 -30.23 19.45 -40.44
C VAL A 4 -30.71 18.44 -39.38
N VAL A 5 -30.21 17.22 -39.43
CA VAL A 5 -30.40 16.24 -38.37
C VAL A 5 -29.45 16.64 -37.23
N GLU A 6 -30.03 17.16 -36.15
CA GLU A 6 -29.29 17.35 -34.90
C GLU A 6 -28.68 16.01 -34.44
N PRO A 7 -27.44 16.01 -33.94
CA PRO A 7 -26.85 14.78 -33.36
C PRO A 7 -27.70 14.38 -32.13
N GLN A 8 -28.32 13.21 -32.22
CA GLN A 8 -28.97 12.60 -31.06
C GLN A 8 -27.95 12.52 -29.93
N ASP A 9 -28.26 13.14 -28.78
CA ASP A 9 -27.58 12.97 -27.52
C ASP A 9 -27.38 11.47 -27.29
N ARG A 10 -26.12 11.01 -27.35
CA ARG A 10 -25.77 9.70 -26.84
C ARG A 10 -26.13 9.73 -25.36
N PRO A 11 -26.86 8.72 -24.83
CA PRO A 11 -27.12 8.67 -23.40
C PRO A 11 -25.78 8.75 -22.69
N GLU A 12 -25.61 9.73 -21.80
CA GLU A 12 -24.44 9.82 -20.94
C GLU A 12 -24.23 8.44 -20.31
N GLU A 13 -23.10 7.80 -20.59
CA GLU A 13 -22.73 6.53 -19.98
C GLU A 13 -22.82 6.71 -18.47
N ARG A 14 -23.80 6.05 -17.84
CA ARG A 14 -23.97 6.12 -16.39
C ARG A 14 -22.70 5.58 -15.73
N LYS A 15 -21.91 6.48 -15.18
CA LYS A 15 -20.68 6.16 -14.43
C LYS A 15 -21.07 5.43 -13.14
N CYS A 16 -21.24 4.11 -13.20
CA CYS A 16 -21.63 3.26 -12.07
C CYS A 16 -20.56 2.22 -11.79
N VAL A 17 -20.13 2.12 -10.52
CA VAL A 17 -19.13 1.12 -10.10
C VAL A 17 -19.50 0.47 -8.76
N ASP A 18 -19.37 -0.85 -8.69
CA ASP A 18 -19.47 -1.65 -7.47
C ASP A 18 -18.09 -2.15 -7.08
N PHE A 19 -17.62 -1.78 -5.89
CA PHE A 19 -16.40 -2.33 -5.31
C PHE A 19 -16.72 -3.49 -4.39
N ILE A 20 -15.92 -4.55 -4.47
CA ILE A 20 -15.90 -5.65 -3.49
C ILE A 20 -14.54 -5.62 -2.82
N ALA A 21 -14.50 -5.23 -1.56
CA ALA A 21 -13.27 -5.12 -0.77
C ALA A 21 -13.55 -5.50 0.68
N ILE A 22 -12.79 -6.45 1.24
CA ILE A 22 -13.04 -6.90 2.62
C ILE A 22 -12.77 -5.78 3.64
N ASN A 23 -11.82 -4.89 3.33
CA ASN A 23 -11.40 -3.78 4.18
C ASN A 23 -11.85 -2.43 3.61
N TYR A 24 -12.41 -1.57 4.46
CA TYR A 24 -12.88 -0.21 4.17
C TYR A 24 -12.85 0.62 5.46
N ALA A 25 -13.04 1.94 5.36
CA ALA A 25 -13.19 2.79 6.54
C ALA A 25 -14.16 2.18 7.58
N PRO A 26 -13.88 2.27 8.90
CA PRO A 26 -12.89 3.13 9.56
C PRO A 26 -11.46 2.55 9.67
N GLU A 27 -11.15 1.44 9.03
CA GLU A 27 -9.81 0.87 9.04
C GLU A 27 -8.79 1.82 8.37
N VAL A 28 -7.64 2.03 9.03
CA VAL A 28 -6.64 3.03 8.65
C VAL A 28 -5.35 2.44 8.08
N THR A 29 -5.31 1.12 7.90
CA THR A 29 -4.11 0.41 7.41
C THR A 29 -4.43 -0.57 6.29
N GLY A 30 -3.39 -1.10 5.66
CA GLY A 30 -3.52 -2.04 4.55
C GLY A 30 -4.14 -1.40 3.32
N ILE A 31 -5.08 -2.12 2.70
CA ILE A 31 -5.77 -1.65 1.47
C ILE A 31 -6.96 -0.71 1.77
N ALA A 32 -7.47 -0.71 3.00
CA ALA A 32 -8.65 0.08 3.37
C ALA A 32 -8.54 1.58 3.06
N PRO A 33 -7.43 2.29 3.37
CA PRO A 33 -7.28 3.70 3.02
C PRO A 33 -7.38 3.97 1.52
N TYR A 34 -6.81 3.09 0.70
CA TYR A 34 -6.84 3.23 -0.77
C TYR A 34 -8.23 3.00 -1.33
N VAL A 35 -8.94 1.95 -0.88
CA VAL A 35 -10.31 1.69 -1.32
C VAL A 35 -11.24 2.82 -0.87
N THR A 36 -11.06 3.31 0.35
CA THR A 36 -11.86 4.39 0.90
C THR A 36 -11.65 5.69 0.13
N ASP A 37 -10.40 6.08 -0.11
CA ASP A 37 -10.07 7.34 -0.79
C ASP A 37 -10.50 7.32 -2.26
N ILE A 38 -10.19 6.24 -3.01
CA ILE A 38 -10.57 6.16 -4.43
C ILE A 38 -12.08 6.19 -4.61
N THR A 39 -12.84 5.49 -3.77
CA THR A 39 -14.31 5.45 -3.89
C THR A 39 -14.95 6.80 -3.58
N ARG A 40 -14.46 7.51 -2.56
CA ARG A 40 -14.92 8.87 -2.23
C ARG A 40 -14.59 9.87 -3.33
N ARG A 41 -13.38 9.82 -3.89
CA ARG A 41 -12.96 10.69 -5.01
C ARG A 41 -13.75 10.41 -6.29
N LEU A 42 -14.04 9.15 -6.61
CA LEU A 42 -14.89 8.79 -7.72
C LEU A 42 -16.33 9.32 -7.52
N ALA A 43 -16.88 9.19 -6.31
CA ALA A 43 -18.19 9.75 -5.98
C ALA A 43 -18.21 11.28 -6.14
N ALA A 44 -17.17 11.98 -5.67
CA ALA A 44 -17.02 13.42 -5.87
C ALA A 44 -16.89 13.84 -7.35
N ARG A 45 -16.43 12.93 -8.23
CA ARG A 45 -16.36 13.12 -9.70
C ARG A 45 -17.63 12.67 -10.43
N GLY A 46 -18.71 12.39 -9.70
CA GLY A 46 -20.02 12.08 -10.27
C GLY A 46 -20.26 10.59 -10.58
N TRP A 47 -19.39 9.68 -10.14
CA TRP A 47 -19.66 8.25 -10.21
C TRP A 47 -20.71 7.83 -9.17
N SER A 48 -21.62 6.96 -9.55
CA SER A 48 -22.47 6.23 -8.59
C SER A 48 -21.70 5.06 -8.01
N VAL A 49 -21.12 5.26 -6.83
CA VAL A 49 -20.21 4.29 -6.21
C VAL A 49 -20.92 3.52 -5.10
N ARG A 50 -20.77 2.20 -5.10
CA ARG A 50 -21.17 1.32 -4.01
C ARG A 50 -19.99 0.42 -3.61
N VAL A 51 -19.83 0.21 -2.31
CA VAL A 51 -18.81 -0.68 -1.75
C VAL A 51 -19.49 -1.80 -0.97
N ILE A 52 -19.19 -3.04 -1.33
CA ILE A 52 -19.53 -4.24 -0.57
C ILE A 52 -18.31 -4.61 0.24
N THR A 53 -18.39 -4.49 1.55
CA THR A 53 -17.25 -4.66 2.45
C THR A 53 -17.57 -5.54 3.65
N GLY A 54 -16.52 -5.96 4.38
CA GLY A 54 -16.64 -6.69 5.61
C GLY A 54 -16.89 -5.81 6.83
N TYR A 55 -16.92 -6.44 8.01
CA TYR A 55 -16.84 -5.73 9.28
C TYR A 55 -15.41 -5.23 9.51
N PRO A 56 -15.21 -4.04 10.07
CA PRO A 56 -13.89 -3.55 10.38
C PRO A 56 -13.22 -4.43 11.44
N HIS A 57 -12.01 -4.89 11.18
CA HIS A 57 -11.29 -5.83 12.04
C HIS A 57 -9.77 -5.68 11.99
N TYR A 58 -9.25 -5.01 10.98
CA TYR A 58 -7.81 -4.90 10.74
C TYR A 58 -7.26 -3.53 11.19
N PRO A 59 -6.09 -3.44 11.83
CA PRO A 59 -5.09 -4.50 12.04
C PRO A 59 -5.24 -5.28 13.36
N GLN A 60 -6.20 -4.93 14.22
CA GLN A 60 -6.34 -5.47 15.59
C GLN A 60 -6.89 -6.90 15.62
N TRP A 61 -7.45 -7.40 14.52
CA TRP A 61 -8.14 -8.69 14.40
C TRP A 61 -9.26 -8.86 15.43
N ARG A 62 -9.97 -7.79 15.68
CA ARG A 62 -11.17 -7.74 16.53
C ARG A 62 -12.11 -6.66 16.02
N LEU A 63 -13.38 -6.82 16.32
CA LEU A 63 -14.38 -5.79 16.07
C LEU A 63 -14.33 -4.76 17.20
N ASP A 64 -14.22 -3.49 16.86
CA ASP A 64 -14.40 -2.39 17.79
C ASP A 64 -15.89 -1.97 17.75
N GLY A 65 -16.63 -2.20 18.83
CA GLY A 65 -18.08 -1.95 18.92
C GLY A 65 -18.96 -3.17 18.77
N ASP A 66 -20.27 -2.98 18.64
CA ASP A 66 -21.24 -4.07 18.45
C ASP A 66 -21.42 -4.37 16.95
N MET A 67 -21.60 -5.65 16.60
CA MET A 67 -21.93 -6.06 15.23
C MET A 67 -23.18 -5.34 14.69
N ALA A 68 -24.12 -5.01 15.55
CA ALA A 68 -25.34 -4.29 15.20
C ALA A 68 -25.07 -2.91 14.58
N ASP A 69 -23.99 -2.24 14.99
CA ASP A 69 -23.61 -0.91 14.50
C ASP A 69 -23.18 -0.94 13.02
N TYR A 70 -22.81 -2.11 12.51
CA TYR A 70 -22.29 -2.29 11.16
C TYR A 70 -23.24 -3.01 10.19
N THR A 71 -24.45 -3.36 10.61
CA THR A 71 -25.40 -4.13 9.75
C THR A 71 -26.23 -3.27 8.80
N SER A 72 -26.20 -1.95 8.95
CA SER A 72 -26.96 -1.02 8.10
C SER A 72 -26.16 -0.59 6.86
N THR A 73 -26.88 -0.37 5.75
CA THR A 73 -26.34 0.35 4.60
C THR A 73 -26.16 1.81 4.98
N VAL A 74 -24.98 2.37 4.83
CA VAL A 74 -24.63 3.75 5.16
C VAL A 74 -24.17 4.49 3.92
N VAL A 75 -24.37 5.80 3.91
CA VAL A 75 -23.77 6.68 2.89
C VAL A 75 -22.58 7.39 3.50
N ASP A 76 -21.39 7.13 2.94
CA ASP A 76 -20.13 7.72 3.36
C ASP A 76 -19.58 8.62 2.26
N GLN A 77 -19.69 9.94 2.41
CA GLN A 77 -19.23 10.94 1.43
C GLN A 77 -19.67 10.63 -0.03
N GLY A 78 -20.95 10.27 -0.20
CA GLY A 78 -21.51 9.92 -1.50
C GLY A 78 -21.34 8.46 -1.94
N VAL A 79 -20.62 7.65 -1.16
CA VAL A 79 -20.43 6.23 -1.39
C VAL A 79 -21.48 5.41 -0.62
N ILE A 80 -22.18 4.51 -1.30
CA ILE A 80 -23.09 3.57 -0.66
C ILE A 80 -22.27 2.39 -0.10
N VAL A 81 -22.18 2.26 1.22
CA VAL A 81 -21.43 1.20 1.89
C VAL A 81 -22.37 0.12 2.39
N VAL A 82 -22.19 -1.10 1.88
CA VAL A 82 -22.95 -2.29 2.28
C VAL A 82 -22.00 -3.25 2.98
N ARG A 83 -22.20 -3.47 4.27
CA ARG A 83 -21.38 -4.41 5.04
C ARG A 83 -22.00 -5.79 5.07
N VAL A 84 -21.18 -6.80 4.82
CA VAL A 84 -21.57 -8.21 4.90
C VAL A 84 -20.88 -8.87 6.08
N PRO A 85 -21.60 -9.65 6.90
CA PRO A 85 -21.03 -10.31 8.06
C PRO A 85 -20.01 -11.38 7.66
N HIS A 86 -18.99 -11.57 8.49
CA HIS A 86 -18.03 -12.67 8.41
C HIS A 86 -17.42 -12.93 9.79
N SER A 87 -16.81 -14.08 9.98
CA SER A 87 -16.03 -14.35 11.20
C SER A 87 -14.75 -13.51 11.22
N ILE A 88 -14.37 -13.04 12.39
CA ILE A 88 -13.09 -12.33 12.59
C ILE A 88 -12.14 -13.30 13.30
N PRO A 89 -10.98 -13.63 12.70
CA PRO A 89 -10.02 -14.54 13.31
C PRO A 89 -9.27 -13.87 14.47
N GLU A 90 -8.98 -14.63 15.51
CA GLU A 90 -8.06 -14.18 16.56
C GLU A 90 -6.61 -14.26 16.05
N GLY A 91 -6.15 -13.23 15.35
CA GLY A 91 -4.80 -13.10 14.81
C GLY A 91 -4.61 -13.60 13.38
N THR A 92 -3.34 -13.89 13.02
CA THR A 92 -2.91 -14.09 11.62
C THR A 92 -2.88 -15.55 11.16
N ALA A 93 -3.44 -16.49 11.92
CA ALA A 93 -3.45 -17.91 11.58
C ALA A 93 -4.16 -18.19 10.25
N LEU A 94 -3.59 -19.07 9.42
CA LEU A 94 -3.99 -19.27 8.04
C LEU A 94 -5.43 -19.81 7.90
N VAL A 95 -5.81 -20.80 8.70
CA VAL A 95 -7.12 -21.47 8.59
C VAL A 95 -8.28 -20.53 8.97
N PRO A 96 -8.25 -19.83 10.12
CA PRO A 96 -9.30 -18.87 10.46
C PRO A 96 -9.39 -17.71 9.44
N ARG A 97 -8.27 -17.26 8.90
CA ARG A 97 -8.24 -16.25 7.81
C ARG A 97 -8.90 -16.75 6.53
N SER A 98 -8.58 -17.97 6.12
CA SER A 98 -9.21 -18.58 4.94
C SER A 98 -10.73 -18.74 5.10
N ARG A 99 -11.18 -19.08 6.33
CA ARG A 99 -12.61 -19.13 6.65
C ARG A 99 -13.28 -17.76 6.52
N MET A 100 -12.66 -16.73 7.08
CA MET A 100 -13.14 -15.34 6.96
C MET A 100 -13.29 -14.91 5.49
N GLU A 101 -12.27 -15.14 4.67
CA GLU A 101 -12.31 -14.83 3.24
C GLU A 101 -13.39 -15.61 2.49
N LEU A 102 -13.60 -16.88 2.84
CA LEU A 102 -14.63 -17.73 2.28
C LEU A 102 -16.02 -17.19 2.63
N GLU A 103 -16.29 -16.92 3.91
CA GLU A 103 -17.57 -16.37 4.38
C GLU A 103 -17.88 -15.02 3.73
N PHE A 104 -16.90 -14.12 3.68
CA PHE A 104 -17.03 -12.84 3.00
C PHE A 104 -17.34 -13.03 1.50
N GLY A 105 -16.56 -13.86 0.80
CA GLY A 105 -16.75 -14.11 -0.63
C GLY A 105 -18.12 -14.68 -0.97
N LEU A 106 -18.61 -15.66 -0.19
CA LEU A 106 -19.94 -16.25 -0.38
C LEU A 106 -21.05 -15.20 -0.21
N ARG A 107 -20.92 -14.28 0.75
CA ARG A 107 -21.91 -13.22 0.98
C ARG A 107 -21.82 -12.09 -0.05
N ALA A 108 -20.60 -11.74 -0.47
CA ALA A 108 -20.39 -10.79 -1.56
C ALA A 108 -21.02 -11.29 -2.89
N ILE A 109 -20.98 -12.62 -3.14
CA ILE A 109 -21.63 -13.23 -4.28
C ILE A 109 -23.16 -13.08 -4.23
N VAL A 110 -23.76 -13.19 -3.06
CA VAL A 110 -25.23 -13.08 -2.87
C VAL A 110 -25.66 -11.62 -2.88
N ALA A 111 -24.78 -10.69 -2.56
CA ALA A 111 -25.09 -9.27 -2.70
C ALA A 111 -25.45 -8.95 -4.16
N HIS A 112 -26.60 -8.30 -4.34
CA HIS A 112 -27.11 -7.96 -5.68
C HIS A 112 -26.20 -6.92 -6.32
N LEU A 113 -25.28 -7.35 -7.19
CA LEU A 113 -24.49 -6.44 -8.01
C LEU A 113 -25.39 -5.73 -9.02
N ARG A 114 -25.13 -4.44 -9.24
CA ARG A 114 -25.91 -3.63 -10.18
C ARG A 114 -25.53 -4.03 -11.63
N PRO A 115 -26.48 -4.43 -12.48
CA PRO A 115 -26.17 -4.87 -13.84
C PRO A 115 -25.51 -3.77 -14.70
N GLU A 116 -25.84 -2.52 -14.43
CA GLU A 116 -25.34 -1.34 -15.13
C GLU A 116 -23.96 -0.89 -14.63
N ALA A 117 -23.48 -1.41 -13.51
CA ALA A 117 -22.21 -1.04 -12.91
C ALA A 117 -21.07 -1.95 -13.36
N VAL A 118 -19.88 -1.40 -13.57
CA VAL A 118 -18.69 -2.23 -13.61
C VAL A 118 -18.35 -2.71 -12.20
N THR A 119 -17.77 -3.89 -12.05
CA THR A 119 -17.40 -4.44 -10.75
C THR A 119 -15.89 -4.46 -10.59
N VAL A 120 -15.41 -3.92 -9.49
CA VAL A 120 -14.00 -3.95 -9.10
C VAL A 120 -13.83 -4.84 -7.89
N MET A 121 -13.06 -5.93 -8.04
CA MET A 121 -12.63 -6.76 -6.93
C MET A 121 -11.27 -6.33 -6.44
N ALA A 122 -11.16 -5.80 -5.23
CA ALA A 122 -9.89 -5.48 -4.60
C ALA A 122 -9.24 -6.74 -4.00
N SER A 123 -8.01 -7.01 -4.32
CA SER A 123 -7.25 -8.17 -3.83
C SER A 123 -6.03 -7.70 -3.02
N PRO A 124 -5.89 -8.13 -1.75
CA PRO A 124 -6.61 -9.19 -1.04
C PRO A 124 -8.10 -8.87 -0.79
N PRO A 125 -9.01 -9.86 -0.54
CA PRO A 125 -8.77 -11.28 -0.22
C PRO A 125 -8.77 -12.21 -1.44
N LEU A 126 -7.92 -13.24 -1.45
CA LEU A 126 -7.73 -14.15 -2.60
C LEU A 126 -8.90 -15.13 -2.79
N ILE A 127 -9.33 -15.79 -1.70
CA ILE A 127 -10.40 -16.80 -1.78
C ILE A 127 -11.71 -16.15 -2.22
N ALA A 128 -12.03 -14.97 -1.68
CA ALA A 128 -13.18 -14.21 -2.10
C ALA A 128 -13.11 -13.80 -3.58
N SER A 129 -11.92 -13.33 -4.04
CA SER A 129 -11.69 -13.00 -5.44
C SER A 129 -11.96 -14.18 -6.36
N ALA A 130 -11.43 -15.35 -6.02
CA ALA A 130 -11.67 -16.57 -6.81
C ALA A 130 -13.14 -16.99 -6.83
N LEU A 131 -13.85 -16.87 -5.71
CA LEU A 131 -15.29 -17.19 -5.63
C LEU A 131 -16.14 -16.24 -6.48
N VAL A 132 -15.86 -14.94 -6.42
CA VAL A 132 -16.56 -13.93 -7.23
C VAL A 132 -16.34 -14.19 -8.72
N MET A 133 -15.11 -14.52 -9.13
CA MET A 133 -14.78 -14.90 -10.51
C MET A 133 -15.41 -16.22 -10.94
N LEU A 134 -15.48 -17.20 -10.04
CA LEU A 134 -16.16 -18.47 -10.31
C LEU A 134 -17.66 -18.27 -10.57
N ARG A 135 -18.35 -17.48 -9.73
CA ARG A 135 -19.75 -17.13 -9.96
C ARG A 135 -19.95 -16.51 -11.33
N ARG A 136 -19.07 -15.59 -11.72
CA ARG A 136 -19.12 -14.94 -13.03
C ARG A 136 -19.01 -15.95 -14.17
N LYS A 137 -18.12 -16.95 -14.07
CA LYS A 137 -17.97 -18.01 -15.10
C LYS A 137 -19.18 -18.93 -15.19
N ILE A 138 -19.83 -19.24 -14.06
CA ILE A 138 -20.99 -20.15 -14.00
C ILE A 138 -22.28 -19.42 -14.39
N GLY A 139 -22.39 -18.13 -14.02
CA GLY A 139 -23.52 -17.27 -14.38
C GLY A 139 -23.50 -16.97 -15.88
N ARG A 140 -24.67 -17.14 -16.54
CA ARG A 140 -24.82 -16.82 -17.97
C ARG A 140 -24.39 -15.38 -18.23
N ARG A 141 -23.78 -15.11 -19.38
CA ARG A 141 -23.14 -13.91 -19.95
C ARG A 141 -23.73 -12.50 -19.68
N THR A 142 -24.65 -12.33 -18.76
CA THR A 142 -25.33 -11.06 -18.42
C THR A 142 -24.71 -10.33 -17.23
N LEU A 143 -23.56 -10.80 -16.72
CA LEU A 143 -22.90 -10.14 -15.58
C LEU A 143 -22.01 -8.98 -16.05
N SER A 144 -22.06 -7.89 -15.29
CA SER A 144 -21.24 -6.69 -15.46
C SER A 144 -19.77 -7.00 -15.73
N PRO A 145 -19.05 -6.18 -16.50
CA PRO A 145 -17.60 -6.28 -16.63
C PRO A 145 -16.93 -6.24 -15.25
N MET A 146 -15.89 -7.06 -15.08
CA MET A 146 -15.26 -7.23 -13.78
C MET A 146 -13.75 -7.11 -13.89
N GLY A 147 -13.19 -6.17 -13.12
CA GLY A 147 -11.75 -5.98 -12.96
C GLY A 147 -11.27 -6.45 -11.60
N VAL A 148 -10.00 -6.84 -11.53
CA VAL A 148 -9.30 -7.12 -10.27
C VAL A 148 -8.26 -6.03 -10.05
N TRP A 149 -8.31 -5.40 -8.87
CA TRP A 149 -7.31 -4.43 -8.44
C TRP A 149 -6.37 -5.07 -7.42
N VAL A 150 -5.13 -5.33 -7.84
CA VAL A 150 -4.14 -6.13 -7.12
C VAL A 150 -3.21 -5.23 -6.32
N HIS A 151 -3.29 -5.33 -4.99
CA HIS A 151 -2.40 -4.64 -4.06
C HIS A 151 -1.26 -5.52 -3.55
N ASP A 152 -1.50 -6.84 -3.41
CA ASP A 152 -0.52 -7.83 -2.97
C ASP A 152 -0.66 -9.11 -3.79
N LEU A 153 0.45 -9.82 -4.01
CA LEU A 153 0.49 -11.13 -4.65
C LEU A 153 0.68 -12.22 -3.59
N TYR A 154 -0.36 -13.01 -3.36
CA TYR A 154 -0.35 -14.09 -2.36
C TYR A 154 0.67 -15.19 -2.66
N SER A 155 0.83 -15.57 -3.93
CA SER A 155 1.81 -16.56 -4.35
C SER A 155 3.24 -16.13 -4.01
N GLN A 156 3.55 -14.84 -4.11
CA GLN A 156 4.85 -14.29 -3.71
C GLN A 156 4.97 -14.26 -2.18
N ALA A 157 3.95 -13.76 -1.48
CA ALA A 157 3.95 -13.68 -0.02
C ALA A 157 4.18 -15.04 0.65
N VAL A 158 3.55 -16.11 0.15
CA VAL A 158 3.74 -17.49 0.68
C VAL A 158 5.14 -18.01 0.34
N THR A 159 5.69 -17.63 -0.79
CA THR A 159 7.05 -18.04 -1.21
C THR A 159 8.12 -17.35 -0.36
N GLU A 160 8.05 -16.04 -0.18
CA GLU A 160 9.01 -15.24 0.57
C GLU A 160 8.96 -15.52 2.09
N ALA A 161 7.76 -15.77 2.64
CA ALA A 161 7.61 -16.12 4.04
C ALA A 161 8.09 -17.54 4.38
N ALA A 162 8.49 -18.35 3.40
CA ALA A 162 8.75 -19.79 3.52
C ALA A 162 7.62 -20.55 4.25
N ALA A 163 6.41 -19.97 4.26
CA ALA A 163 5.24 -20.50 4.95
C ALA A 163 4.53 -21.54 4.09
N GLY A 164 4.23 -22.69 4.68
CA GLY A 164 3.50 -23.76 4.03
C GLY A 164 4.35 -24.70 3.17
N GLY A 165 3.83 -25.94 2.97
CA GLY A 165 4.45 -26.93 2.09
C GLY A 165 4.21 -26.64 0.61
N THR A 166 4.88 -27.39 -0.27
CA THR A 166 4.78 -27.26 -1.73
C THR A 166 3.33 -27.29 -2.22
N LEU A 167 2.47 -28.10 -1.60
CA LEU A 167 1.06 -28.23 -1.96
C LEU A 167 0.27 -26.94 -1.73
N SER A 168 0.48 -26.25 -0.61
CA SER A 168 -0.18 -24.98 -0.30
C SER A 168 0.25 -23.87 -1.24
N ARG A 169 1.53 -23.80 -1.58
CA ARG A 169 2.06 -22.83 -2.57
C ARG A 169 1.44 -23.04 -3.96
N THR A 170 1.36 -24.29 -4.40
CA THR A 170 0.75 -24.63 -5.69
C THR A 170 -0.73 -24.27 -5.72
N LEU A 171 -1.46 -24.53 -4.63
CA LEU A 171 -2.89 -24.22 -4.54
C LEU A 171 -3.13 -22.70 -4.57
N VAL A 172 -2.40 -21.94 -3.78
CA VAL A 172 -2.46 -20.46 -3.76
C VAL A 172 -2.17 -19.90 -5.14
N GLY A 173 -1.08 -20.33 -5.80
CA GLY A 173 -0.74 -19.87 -7.14
C GLY A 173 -1.80 -20.21 -8.20
N ARG A 174 -2.41 -21.40 -8.12
CA ARG A 174 -3.52 -21.78 -9.04
C ARG A 174 -4.77 -20.94 -8.80
N LEU A 175 -5.10 -20.66 -7.56
CA LEU A 175 -6.25 -19.84 -7.20
C LEU A 175 -6.06 -18.38 -7.65
N GLU A 176 -4.87 -17.83 -7.44
CA GLU A 176 -4.49 -16.49 -7.89
C GLU A 176 -4.51 -16.38 -9.41
N LYS A 177 -3.88 -17.34 -10.11
CA LYS A 177 -3.95 -17.44 -11.58
C LYS A 177 -5.40 -17.48 -12.05
N PHE A 178 -6.25 -18.32 -11.44
CA PHE A 178 -7.66 -18.43 -11.81
C PHE A 178 -8.40 -17.10 -11.64
N ALA A 179 -8.22 -16.42 -10.51
CA ALA A 179 -8.86 -15.14 -10.23
C ALA A 179 -8.44 -14.08 -11.27
N LEU A 180 -7.14 -13.93 -11.53
CA LEU A 180 -6.61 -12.89 -12.41
C LEU A 180 -6.90 -13.17 -13.89
N CYS A 181 -6.69 -14.41 -14.37
CA CYS A 181 -7.00 -14.78 -15.77
C CYS A 181 -8.50 -14.83 -16.08
N SER A 182 -9.39 -14.75 -15.07
CA SER A 182 -10.83 -14.70 -15.25
C SER A 182 -11.41 -13.29 -15.28
N ALA A 183 -10.61 -12.29 -14.94
CA ALA A 183 -10.98 -10.89 -15.00
C ALA A 183 -10.99 -10.37 -16.45
N ASP A 184 -11.79 -9.33 -16.72
CA ASP A 184 -11.76 -8.62 -18.00
C ASP A 184 -10.58 -7.66 -18.07
N GLU A 185 -10.23 -7.07 -16.91
CA GLU A 185 -9.10 -6.15 -16.74
C GLU A 185 -8.44 -6.39 -15.38
N VAL A 186 -7.14 -6.17 -15.30
CA VAL A 186 -6.36 -6.28 -14.06
C VAL A 186 -5.61 -4.98 -13.83
N ALA A 187 -5.86 -4.29 -12.73
CA ALA A 187 -5.06 -3.16 -12.29
C ALA A 187 -4.03 -3.62 -11.26
N VAL A 188 -2.78 -3.23 -11.43
CA VAL A 188 -1.69 -3.54 -10.48
C VAL A 188 -1.08 -2.26 -9.95
N VAL A 189 -0.70 -2.26 -8.67
CA VAL A 189 -0.15 -1.08 -7.99
C VAL A 189 1.33 -0.82 -8.30
N HIS A 190 2.03 -1.77 -8.90
CA HIS A 190 3.43 -1.63 -9.27
C HIS A 190 3.75 -2.36 -10.59
N PRO A 191 4.61 -1.81 -11.47
CA PRO A 191 4.98 -2.47 -12.74
C PRO A 191 5.53 -3.89 -12.57
N ARG A 192 6.30 -4.14 -11.51
CA ARG A 192 6.83 -5.47 -11.21
C ARG A 192 5.74 -6.51 -10.96
N PHE A 193 4.62 -6.10 -10.37
CA PHE A 193 3.46 -6.99 -10.26
C PHE A 193 2.88 -7.35 -11.62
N GLY A 194 2.83 -6.38 -12.54
CA GLY A 194 2.44 -6.62 -13.93
C GLY A 194 3.32 -7.68 -14.60
N GLU A 195 4.65 -7.55 -14.49
CA GLU A 195 5.62 -8.53 -15.01
C GLU A 195 5.37 -9.92 -14.40
N ILE A 196 5.23 -10.00 -13.07
CA ILE A 196 5.03 -11.28 -12.37
C ILE A 196 3.74 -11.97 -12.81
N ILE A 197 2.61 -11.25 -12.89
CA ILE A 197 1.33 -11.87 -13.27
C ILE A 197 1.31 -12.28 -14.74
N VAL A 198 1.99 -11.57 -15.62
CA VAL A 198 2.16 -11.94 -17.03
C VAL A 198 3.08 -13.15 -17.16
N ASP A 199 4.30 -13.08 -16.64
CA ASP A 199 5.34 -14.09 -16.86
C ASP A 199 5.09 -15.38 -16.09
N ARG A 200 4.63 -15.29 -14.82
CA ARG A 200 4.48 -16.46 -13.95
C ARG A 200 3.05 -17.00 -13.90
N LEU A 201 2.04 -16.13 -13.98
CA LEU A 201 0.65 -16.55 -13.90
C LEU A 201 -0.03 -16.64 -15.27
N GLY A 202 0.58 -16.07 -16.32
CA GLY A 202 0.08 -16.12 -17.68
C GLY A 202 -1.15 -15.27 -17.92
N VAL A 203 -1.23 -14.12 -17.24
CA VAL A 203 -2.24 -13.09 -17.51
C VAL A 203 -1.90 -12.41 -18.85
N ASP A 204 -2.90 -12.15 -19.68
CA ASP A 204 -2.70 -11.44 -20.95
C ASP A 204 -2.19 -10.01 -20.66
N PRO A 205 -1.03 -9.58 -21.18
CA PRO A 205 -0.52 -8.23 -20.95
C PRO A 205 -1.46 -7.12 -21.44
N SER A 206 -2.33 -7.39 -22.40
CA SER A 206 -3.26 -6.41 -22.95
C SER A 206 -4.34 -5.98 -21.97
N VAL A 207 -4.65 -6.82 -20.96
CA VAL A 207 -5.62 -6.52 -19.91
C VAL A 207 -4.98 -5.97 -18.63
N VAL A 208 -3.66 -5.77 -18.60
CA VAL A 208 -2.94 -5.29 -17.42
C VAL A 208 -2.78 -3.76 -17.49
N THR A 209 -3.22 -3.08 -16.46
CA THR A 209 -3.10 -1.62 -16.31
C THR A 209 -2.36 -1.28 -15.01
N HIS A 210 -1.47 -0.29 -15.03
CA HIS A 210 -0.75 0.15 -13.86
C HIS A 210 -1.47 1.33 -13.18
N VAL A 211 -2.04 1.08 -12.00
CA VAL A 211 -2.63 2.11 -11.14
C VAL A 211 -1.86 2.13 -9.83
N ARG A 212 -0.90 3.03 -9.73
CA ARG A 212 0.00 3.11 -8.57
C ARG A 212 -0.75 3.53 -7.31
N ASN A 213 -0.30 3.02 -6.17
CA ASN A 213 -0.68 3.58 -4.88
C ASN A 213 -0.17 5.02 -4.79
N TRP A 214 -0.93 5.86 -4.08
CA TRP A 214 -0.65 7.29 -3.89
C TRP A 214 -0.47 7.60 -2.41
N THR A 215 0.08 8.79 -2.12
CA THR A 215 0.23 9.23 -0.74
C THR A 215 -1.14 9.42 -0.09
N GLN A 216 -1.32 8.84 1.10
CA GLN A 216 -2.52 9.00 1.94
C GLN A 216 -2.36 10.15 2.94
N VAL A 217 -1.14 10.64 3.10
CA VAL A 217 -0.84 11.76 3.97
C VAL A 217 -1.20 13.04 3.23
N ARG A 218 -1.96 13.93 3.88
CA ARG A 218 -2.21 15.26 3.35
C ARG A 218 -0.87 15.96 3.18
N HIS A 219 -0.67 16.54 2.01
CA HIS A 219 0.52 17.35 1.76
C HIS A 219 0.40 18.62 2.62
N GLU A 220 0.98 18.58 3.82
CA GLU A 220 1.22 19.77 4.62
C GLU A 220 2.64 20.25 4.33
N PRO A 221 2.85 21.58 4.24
CA PRO A 221 4.18 22.11 4.06
C PRO A 221 5.10 21.60 5.17
N ARG A 222 6.27 21.08 4.80
CA ARG A 222 7.27 20.62 5.76
C ARG A 222 7.58 21.71 6.76
N ALA A 223 7.54 21.40 8.05
CA ALA A 223 7.96 22.32 9.10
C ALA A 223 9.48 22.62 8.95
N PRO A 224 9.94 23.85 9.25
CA PRO A 224 11.36 24.12 9.29
C PRO A 224 12.08 23.15 10.25
N ARG A 225 13.15 22.50 9.78
CA ARG A 225 13.86 21.44 10.52
C ARG A 225 14.23 21.84 11.94
N ASP A 226 14.80 23.03 12.09
CA ASP A 226 15.29 23.49 13.40
C ASP A 226 14.12 23.77 14.37
N MET A 227 12.97 24.22 13.87
CA MET A 227 11.76 24.38 14.65
C MET A 227 11.21 23.01 15.10
N ALA A 228 11.15 22.05 14.18
CA ALA A 228 10.69 20.70 14.51
C ALA A 228 11.59 20.02 15.55
N ARG A 229 12.91 20.20 15.45
CA ARG A 229 13.89 19.70 16.42
C ARG A 229 13.74 20.36 17.79
N ALA A 230 13.58 21.67 17.84
CA ALA A 230 13.38 22.39 19.09
C ALA A 230 12.13 21.90 19.83
N GLU A 231 11.02 21.70 19.11
CA GLU A 231 9.76 21.21 19.68
C GLU A 231 9.85 19.76 20.16
N LEU A 232 10.63 18.94 19.51
CA LEU A 232 10.86 17.54 19.86
C LEU A 232 11.99 17.32 20.85
N GLY A 233 12.74 18.37 21.22
CA GLY A 233 13.91 18.27 22.08
C GLY A 233 15.11 17.55 21.44
N ILE A 234 15.21 17.57 20.11
CA ILE A 234 16.28 16.92 19.35
C ILE A 234 17.46 17.88 19.20
N PRO A 235 18.72 17.46 19.51
CA PRO A 235 19.90 18.30 19.33
C PRO A 235 20.08 18.76 17.88
N THR A 236 20.43 20.03 17.69
CA THR A 236 20.59 20.64 16.36
C THR A 236 21.83 20.17 15.61
N ASP A 237 22.85 19.68 16.32
CA ASP A 237 24.12 19.19 15.77
C ASP A 237 24.13 17.68 15.50
N ALA A 238 23.05 16.96 15.89
CA ALA A 238 22.86 15.56 15.57
C ALA A 238 22.50 15.35 14.09
N ILE A 239 22.94 14.25 13.52
CA ILE A 239 22.44 13.71 12.25
C ILE A 239 21.28 12.79 12.58
N VAL A 240 20.07 13.21 12.22
CA VAL A 240 18.83 12.54 12.58
C VAL A 240 18.37 11.63 11.44
N ALA A 241 18.36 10.31 11.69
CA ALA A 241 17.81 9.34 10.77
C ALA A 241 16.51 8.73 11.34
N VAL A 242 15.41 8.81 10.60
CA VAL A 242 14.09 8.38 11.08
C VAL A 242 13.57 7.19 10.26
N HIS A 243 13.20 6.12 10.95
CA HIS A 243 12.36 5.05 10.43
C HIS A 243 10.99 5.14 11.10
N ALA A 244 9.92 5.25 10.31
CA ALA A 244 8.56 5.36 10.85
C ALA A 244 7.63 4.30 10.25
N GLY A 245 6.84 3.67 11.10
CA GLY A 245 5.82 2.68 10.72
C GLY A 245 5.85 1.39 11.52
N ASN A 246 5.25 0.33 10.97
CA ASN A 246 5.15 -0.97 11.63
C ASN A 246 6.54 -1.61 11.88
N MET A 247 6.76 -2.08 13.11
CA MET A 247 7.95 -2.83 13.53
C MET A 247 7.68 -4.34 13.46
N GLY A 248 7.54 -4.84 12.21
CA GLY A 248 7.28 -6.26 11.95
C GLY A 248 8.52 -7.03 11.50
N GLN A 249 8.40 -8.34 11.38
CA GLN A 249 9.51 -9.23 10.98
C GLN A 249 10.09 -8.93 9.59
N LYS A 250 9.25 -8.49 8.67
CA LYS A 250 9.67 -8.18 7.28
C LYS A 250 10.64 -7.01 7.20
N GLN A 251 10.49 -6.05 8.12
CA GLN A 251 11.28 -4.84 8.14
C GLN A 251 12.72 -5.09 8.56
N GLY A 252 13.02 -6.19 9.27
CA GLY A 252 14.41 -6.53 9.66
C GLY A 252 15.12 -5.40 10.40
N LEU A 253 14.41 -4.71 11.31
CA LEU A 253 14.91 -3.49 11.97
C LEU A 253 16.07 -3.72 12.93
N GLU A 254 16.44 -4.97 13.16
CA GLU A 254 17.70 -5.35 13.84
C GLU A 254 18.91 -4.68 13.17
N ASN A 255 18.86 -4.51 11.83
CA ASN A 255 19.89 -3.82 11.06
C ASN A 255 20.08 -2.36 11.51
N LEU A 256 18.99 -1.65 11.86
CA LEU A 256 19.07 -0.28 12.37
C LEU A 256 19.65 -0.24 13.78
N VAL A 257 19.26 -1.19 14.64
CA VAL A 257 19.85 -1.31 15.99
C VAL A 257 21.33 -1.60 15.91
N ASP A 258 21.75 -2.49 15.01
CA ASP A 258 23.16 -2.83 14.82
C ASP A 258 23.93 -1.64 14.23
N SER A 259 23.33 -0.84 13.33
CA SER A 259 23.92 0.41 12.83
C SER A 259 24.14 1.41 13.95
N ALA A 260 23.16 1.60 14.84
CA ALA A 260 23.31 2.48 16.00
C ALA A 260 24.47 2.06 16.93
N ARG A 261 24.67 0.75 17.12
CA ARG A 261 25.77 0.22 17.93
C ARG A 261 27.15 0.52 17.33
N LEU A 262 27.25 0.74 16.04
CA LEU A 262 28.51 1.10 15.36
C LEU A 262 28.86 2.58 15.51
N VAL A 263 27.92 3.44 15.90
CA VAL A 263 28.11 4.91 15.99
C VAL A 263 29.29 5.27 16.86
N ALA A 264 29.31 4.79 18.11
CA ALA A 264 30.34 5.12 19.10
C ALA A 264 31.76 4.68 18.67
N GLY A 265 31.86 3.56 17.95
CA GLY A 265 33.14 3.01 17.45
C GLY A 265 33.56 3.53 16.08
N SER A 266 32.77 4.40 15.45
CA SER A 266 33.06 4.89 14.10
C SER A 266 34.26 5.81 14.05
N THR A 267 35.11 5.64 13.03
CA THR A 267 36.23 6.57 12.74
C THR A 267 35.75 7.88 12.07
N SER A 268 34.58 7.87 11.45
CA SER A 268 33.97 9.03 10.82
C SER A 268 33.37 9.98 11.86
N ALA A 269 33.80 11.26 11.84
CA ALA A 269 33.25 12.29 12.72
C ALA A 269 31.72 12.51 12.47
N ALA A 270 31.28 12.41 11.22
CA ALA A 270 29.87 12.51 10.87
C ALA A 270 29.06 11.29 11.38
N ALA A 271 29.58 10.10 11.18
CA ALA A 271 28.90 8.89 11.66
C ALA A 271 28.70 8.87 13.18
N ARG A 272 29.63 9.46 13.94
CA ARG A 272 29.51 9.62 15.41
C ARG A 272 28.42 10.59 15.86
N LYS A 273 27.83 11.36 14.94
CA LYS A 273 26.71 12.27 15.20
C LYS A 273 25.33 11.67 14.82
N VAL A 274 25.34 10.47 14.23
CA VAL A 274 24.08 9.83 13.79
C VAL A 274 23.30 9.38 15.00
N HIS A 275 22.02 9.74 15.03
CA HIS A 275 21.04 9.24 15.99
C HIS A 275 19.83 8.70 15.24
N LEU A 276 19.46 7.47 15.53
CA LEU A 276 18.36 6.77 14.89
C LEU A 276 17.07 6.88 15.71
N TYR A 277 15.97 7.26 15.07
CA TYR A 277 14.64 7.25 15.67
C TYR A 277 13.79 6.18 15.00
N LEU A 278 13.31 5.22 15.79
CA LEU A 278 12.35 4.22 15.36
C LEU A 278 10.97 4.60 15.90
N VAL A 279 10.09 5.06 15.02
CA VAL A 279 8.78 5.59 15.37
C VAL A 279 7.70 4.58 14.97
N GLY A 280 6.82 4.23 15.89
CA GLY A 280 5.72 3.30 15.64
C GLY A 280 5.68 2.13 16.60
N ASP A 281 4.95 1.09 16.21
CA ASP A 281 4.76 -0.13 17.02
C ASP A 281 4.74 -1.36 16.12
N GLY A 282 4.73 -2.54 16.73
CA GLY A 282 4.66 -3.82 16.04
C GLY A 282 5.19 -4.99 16.86
N ASN A 283 5.00 -6.18 16.33
CA ASN A 283 5.30 -7.43 17.05
C ASN A 283 6.81 -7.66 17.35
N GLN A 284 7.70 -6.89 16.72
CA GLN A 284 9.14 -6.95 16.97
C GLN A 284 9.64 -5.85 17.92
N ARG A 285 8.82 -4.88 18.31
CA ARG A 285 9.26 -3.73 19.08
C ARG A 285 10.01 -4.13 20.36
N ARG A 286 9.42 -4.98 21.19
CA ARG A 286 10.05 -5.42 22.43
C ARG A 286 11.40 -6.11 22.21
N HIS A 287 11.49 -6.94 21.18
CA HIS A 287 12.75 -7.59 20.79
C HIS A 287 13.81 -6.57 20.38
N LEU A 288 13.43 -5.55 19.62
CA LEU A 288 14.34 -4.48 19.19
C LEU A 288 14.82 -3.61 20.36
N GLU A 289 13.93 -3.24 21.27
CA GLU A 289 14.27 -2.52 22.51
C GLU A 289 15.23 -3.30 23.39
N ASP A 290 14.98 -4.63 23.56
CA ASP A 290 15.89 -5.51 24.30
C ASP A 290 17.27 -5.59 23.62
N ARG A 291 17.31 -5.69 22.29
CA ARG A 291 18.55 -5.67 21.51
C ARG A 291 19.27 -4.33 21.60
N ALA A 292 18.59 -3.21 21.71
CA ALA A 292 19.16 -1.88 21.79
C ALA A 292 19.65 -1.48 23.18
N ARG A 293 19.48 -2.32 24.20
CA ARG A 293 19.90 -1.99 25.58
C ARG A 293 21.35 -1.51 25.66
N GLY A 294 21.52 -0.36 26.30
CA GLY A 294 22.83 0.27 26.45
C GLY A 294 23.38 0.97 25.20
N CYS A 295 22.58 1.10 24.15
CA CYS A 295 22.93 1.89 22.98
C CYS A 295 22.30 3.30 23.09
N PRO A 296 23.10 4.38 23.24
CA PRO A 296 22.58 5.73 23.40
C PRO A 296 22.14 6.36 22.05
N ASP A 297 22.55 5.79 20.93
CA ASP A 297 22.42 6.38 19.60
C ASP A 297 21.15 5.92 18.85
N ILE A 298 20.18 5.37 19.61
CA ILE A 298 18.87 4.97 19.09
C ILE A 298 17.77 5.31 20.10
N THR A 299 16.66 5.82 19.60
CA THR A 299 15.45 6.13 20.38
C THR A 299 14.23 5.47 19.78
N PHE A 300 13.46 4.76 20.60
CA PHE A 300 12.14 4.23 20.23
C PHE A 300 11.05 5.22 20.63
N VAL A 301 10.20 5.55 19.68
CA VAL A 301 9.08 6.48 19.85
C VAL A 301 7.79 5.72 19.58
N ASP A 302 6.77 5.92 20.40
CA ASP A 302 5.44 5.33 20.19
C ASP A 302 4.80 5.86 18.90
N SER A 303 3.71 5.23 18.45
CA SER A 303 2.92 5.74 17.35
C SER A 303 2.43 7.15 17.68
N LEU A 304 2.72 8.09 16.81
CA LEU A 304 2.45 9.51 17.00
C LEU A 304 1.14 9.91 16.32
N PRO A 305 0.39 10.89 16.89
CA PRO A 305 -0.66 11.62 16.17
C PRO A 305 -0.09 12.33 14.94
N ASP A 306 -0.94 12.64 13.95
CA ASP A 306 -0.54 13.16 12.65
C ASP A 306 0.36 14.40 12.73
N ASP A 307 0.03 15.37 13.60
CA ASP A 307 0.81 16.60 13.81
C ASP A 307 2.21 16.32 14.35
N ARG A 308 2.32 15.44 15.34
CA ARG A 308 3.63 15.04 15.93
C ARG A 308 4.42 14.17 14.98
N PHE A 309 3.74 13.30 14.20
CA PHE A 309 4.36 12.50 13.16
C PHE A 309 4.97 13.38 12.07
N HIS A 310 4.22 14.41 11.64
CA HIS A 310 4.69 15.42 10.69
C HIS A 310 5.96 16.13 11.19
N LEU A 311 6.00 16.58 12.46
CA LEU A 311 7.18 17.20 13.06
C LEU A 311 8.36 16.23 13.10
N MET A 312 8.14 14.97 13.47
CA MET A 312 9.20 13.96 13.56
C MET A 312 9.84 13.70 12.19
N LEU A 313 9.05 13.57 11.12
CA LEU A 313 9.61 13.45 9.78
C LEU A 313 10.35 14.74 9.37
N SER A 314 9.78 15.90 9.67
CA SER A 314 10.39 17.21 9.34
C SER A 314 11.73 17.44 10.04
N ALA A 315 11.96 16.85 11.22
CA ALA A 315 13.21 16.96 11.98
C ALA A 315 14.35 16.13 11.38
N ALA A 316 14.06 15.18 10.48
CA ALA A 316 15.06 14.25 9.94
C ALA A 316 15.99 14.91 8.91
N ASP A 317 17.23 14.45 8.87
CA ASP A 317 18.18 14.67 7.77
C ASP A 317 18.04 13.57 6.71
N VAL A 318 17.66 12.34 7.14
CA VAL A 318 17.50 11.17 6.28
C VAL A 318 16.32 10.34 6.77
N LEU A 319 15.47 9.89 5.85
CA LEU A 319 14.41 8.91 6.12
C LEU A 319 14.88 7.50 5.74
N VAL A 320 14.63 6.52 6.60
CA VAL A 320 15.18 5.18 6.43
C VAL A 320 14.09 4.15 6.14
N VAL A 321 14.24 3.43 5.05
CA VAL A 321 13.47 2.20 4.77
C VAL A 321 14.40 1.02 4.95
N ASN A 322 13.94 0.03 5.70
CA ASN A 322 14.70 -1.20 5.91
C ASN A 322 13.80 -2.42 5.68
N GLU A 323 14.33 -3.40 4.98
CA GLU A 323 13.68 -4.68 4.75
C GLU A 323 14.68 -5.82 5.08
N LYS A 324 14.13 -6.93 5.54
CA LYS A 324 14.93 -8.13 5.81
C LYS A 324 15.54 -8.65 4.51
N PRO A 325 16.78 -9.19 4.53
CA PRO A 325 17.36 -9.87 3.38
C PRO A 325 16.42 -10.93 2.80
N GLY A 326 16.23 -10.92 1.48
CA GLY A 326 15.36 -11.87 0.77
C GLY A 326 13.90 -11.40 0.60
N VAL A 327 13.52 -10.24 1.11
CA VAL A 327 12.24 -9.59 0.77
C VAL A 327 12.43 -8.87 -0.56
N VAL A 328 11.76 -9.33 -1.62
CA VAL A 328 11.98 -8.85 -2.99
C VAL A 328 10.66 -8.38 -3.66
N GLU A 329 9.60 -9.17 -3.61
CA GLU A 329 8.43 -9.01 -4.47
C GLU A 329 7.09 -8.90 -3.72
N MET A 330 7.09 -8.74 -2.40
CA MET A 330 5.90 -8.95 -1.58
C MET A 330 4.92 -7.77 -1.61
N SER A 331 5.42 -6.56 -1.45
CA SER A 331 4.60 -5.34 -1.47
C SER A 331 5.48 -4.10 -1.56
N LEU A 332 4.97 -3.03 -2.17
CA LEU A 332 5.63 -1.72 -2.12
C LEU A 332 5.41 -1.11 -0.72
N PRO A 333 6.46 -0.70 0.00
CA PRO A 333 6.30 -0.04 1.29
C PRO A 333 5.52 1.27 1.15
N SER A 334 4.34 1.34 1.77
CA SER A 334 3.50 2.55 1.77
C SER A 334 4.21 3.78 2.33
N LYS A 335 5.22 3.58 3.20
CA LYS A 335 6.04 4.67 3.76
C LYS A 335 6.84 5.45 2.71
N LEU A 336 7.23 4.83 1.58
CA LEU A 336 7.94 5.55 0.51
C LEU A 336 7.08 6.66 -0.09
N THR A 337 5.77 6.44 -0.25
CA THR A 337 4.87 7.46 -0.78
C THR A 337 4.84 8.71 0.12
N THR A 338 4.86 8.49 1.44
CA THR A 338 4.96 9.56 2.42
C THR A 338 6.35 10.18 2.45
N TYR A 339 7.43 9.38 2.45
CA TYR A 339 8.80 9.90 2.58
C TYR A 339 9.19 10.81 1.43
N PHE A 340 8.84 10.45 0.21
CA PHE A 340 9.14 11.28 -0.96
C PHE A 340 8.46 12.66 -0.88
N SER A 341 7.25 12.75 -0.33
CA SER A 341 6.54 14.03 -0.23
C SER A 341 7.13 15.02 0.80
N TYR A 342 8.09 14.58 1.62
CA TYR A 342 8.74 15.45 2.61
C TYR A 342 10.00 16.14 2.08
N GLY A 343 10.44 15.85 0.87
CA GLY A 343 11.68 16.44 0.33
C GLY A 343 12.93 16.10 1.13
N ILE A 344 12.96 14.91 1.75
CA ILE A 344 14.06 14.42 2.57
C ILE A 344 14.66 13.19 1.88
N PRO A 345 16.00 13.09 1.75
CA PRO A 345 16.64 11.93 1.16
C PRO A 345 16.24 10.62 1.85
N VAL A 346 16.05 9.57 1.07
CA VAL A 346 15.77 8.23 1.56
C VAL A 346 16.99 7.34 1.48
N VAL A 347 17.35 6.67 2.57
CA VAL A 347 18.28 5.54 2.54
C VAL A 347 17.49 4.24 2.70
N ALA A 348 17.55 3.37 1.69
CA ALA A 348 16.84 2.12 1.67
C ALA A 348 17.82 0.94 1.81
N ALA A 349 17.85 0.31 2.99
CA ALA A 349 18.57 -0.94 3.23
C ALA A 349 17.66 -2.11 2.84
N VAL A 350 17.77 -2.56 1.59
CA VAL A 350 16.84 -3.50 0.96
C VAL A 350 17.56 -4.40 -0.06
N SER A 351 16.88 -5.46 -0.52
CA SER A 351 17.41 -6.30 -1.59
C SER A 351 17.53 -5.51 -2.90
N ASP A 352 18.66 -5.64 -3.58
CA ASP A 352 19.03 -4.82 -4.74
C ASP A 352 18.06 -4.97 -5.93
N ASP A 353 17.51 -6.15 -6.11
CA ASP A 353 16.53 -6.55 -7.13
C ASP A 353 15.07 -6.38 -6.66
N GLY A 354 14.86 -5.83 -5.45
CA GLY A 354 13.54 -5.67 -4.86
C GLY A 354 12.73 -4.50 -5.43
N ILE A 355 11.41 -4.57 -5.23
CA ILE A 355 10.47 -3.50 -5.62
C ILE A 355 10.83 -2.16 -4.99
N THR A 356 11.19 -2.17 -3.71
CA THR A 356 11.58 -0.99 -2.95
C THR A 356 12.85 -0.34 -3.54
N ALA A 357 13.86 -1.14 -3.88
CA ALA A 357 15.07 -0.65 -4.54
C ALA A 357 14.78 -0.01 -5.90
N ALA A 358 13.95 -0.68 -6.71
CA ALA A 358 13.53 -0.16 -8.01
C ALA A 358 12.80 1.19 -7.90
N GLU A 359 11.96 1.36 -6.89
CA GLU A 359 11.21 2.59 -6.67
C GLU A 359 12.11 3.74 -6.19
N VAL A 360 13.03 3.49 -5.25
CA VAL A 360 14.00 4.50 -4.79
C VAL A 360 14.91 4.95 -5.92
N ARG A 361 15.37 4.04 -6.78
CA ARG A 361 16.18 4.40 -7.95
C ARG A 361 15.40 5.22 -8.97
N ARG A 362 14.16 4.82 -9.25
CA ARG A 362 13.30 5.51 -10.22
C ARG A 362 12.95 6.94 -9.78
N SER A 363 12.73 7.14 -8.48
CA SER A 363 12.42 8.47 -7.93
C SER A 363 13.63 9.41 -7.91
N HIS A 364 14.86 8.89 -7.98
CA HIS A 364 16.10 9.62 -7.69
C HIS A 364 16.11 10.33 -6.31
N ALA A 365 15.24 9.90 -5.40
CA ALA A 365 15.03 10.53 -4.09
C ALA A 365 15.89 9.92 -2.98
N GLY A 366 16.84 9.04 -3.32
CA GLY A 366 17.64 8.40 -2.29
C GLY A 366 18.63 7.37 -2.82
N VAL A 367 19.21 6.63 -1.88
CA VAL A 367 20.26 5.63 -2.12
C VAL A 367 19.82 4.27 -1.59
N VAL A 368 20.12 3.22 -2.34
CA VAL A 368 19.93 1.83 -1.93
C VAL A 368 21.23 1.27 -1.39
N VAL A 369 21.17 0.64 -0.22
CA VAL A 369 22.27 -0.10 0.39
C VAL A 369 21.85 -1.57 0.63
N PRO A 370 22.80 -2.51 0.73
CA PRO A 370 22.46 -3.92 0.94
C PRO A 370 21.65 -4.13 2.21
N ALA A 371 20.61 -4.97 2.12
CA ALA A 371 19.83 -5.40 3.27
C ALA A 371 20.71 -6.16 4.29
N GLY A 372 20.61 -5.81 5.56
CA GLY A 372 21.38 -6.46 6.63
C GLY A 372 22.85 -6.05 6.69
N ASP A 373 23.24 -4.95 6.06
CA ASP A 373 24.57 -4.32 6.20
C ASP A 373 24.49 -3.05 7.05
N PRO A 374 24.69 -3.16 8.39
CA PRO A 374 24.60 -2.00 9.28
C PRO A 374 25.72 -0.97 9.08
N ALA A 375 26.88 -1.41 8.58
CA ALA A 375 28.00 -0.51 8.32
C ALA A 375 27.75 0.34 7.06
N ALA A 376 27.29 -0.27 6.00
CA ALA A 376 26.88 0.45 4.78
C ALA A 376 25.73 1.43 5.08
N LEU A 377 24.75 1.02 5.88
CA LEU A 377 23.64 1.88 6.28
C LEU A 377 24.15 3.12 7.05
N LEU A 378 24.94 2.93 8.10
CA LEU A 378 25.50 4.04 8.89
C LEU A 378 26.35 5.00 8.06
N SER A 379 27.24 4.45 7.22
CA SER A 379 28.13 5.26 6.40
C SER A 379 27.37 6.11 5.38
N THR A 380 26.34 5.51 4.75
CA THR A 380 25.52 6.22 3.75
C THR A 380 24.65 7.31 4.39
N ILE A 381 24.05 7.06 5.56
CA ILE A 381 23.34 8.11 6.33
C ILE A 381 24.26 9.29 6.62
N ALA A 382 25.46 9.01 7.15
CA ALA A 382 26.43 10.08 7.47
C ALA A 382 26.89 10.86 6.22
N GLN A 383 27.12 10.17 5.11
CA GLN A 383 27.55 10.77 3.85
C GLN A 383 26.47 11.71 3.29
N ILE A 384 25.22 11.24 3.18
CA ILE A 384 24.13 12.04 2.63
C ILE A 384 23.85 13.25 3.52
N ALA A 385 23.79 13.07 4.84
CA ALA A 385 23.51 14.17 5.77
C ALA A 385 24.58 15.27 5.77
N THR A 386 25.81 14.96 5.36
CA THR A 386 26.89 15.93 5.26
C THR A 386 27.06 16.54 3.86
N ASP A 387 26.51 15.93 2.83
CA ASP A 387 26.49 16.48 1.47
C ASP A 387 25.15 17.22 1.22
N THR A 388 25.10 18.48 1.63
CA THR A 388 23.90 19.32 1.52
C THR A 388 23.37 19.41 0.09
N THR A 389 24.27 19.43 -0.91
CA THR A 389 23.86 19.54 -2.32
C THR A 389 23.18 18.27 -2.79
N ALA A 390 23.77 17.11 -2.51
CA ALA A 390 23.17 15.83 -2.85
C ALA A 390 21.85 15.62 -2.10
N ALA A 391 21.79 15.97 -0.81
CA ALA A 391 20.58 15.87 0.00
C ALA A 391 19.43 16.72 -0.56
N LEU A 392 19.69 17.97 -0.93
CA LEU A 392 18.67 18.84 -1.54
C LEU A 392 18.20 18.30 -2.90
N THR A 393 19.13 17.86 -3.76
CA THR A 393 18.78 17.30 -5.08
C THR A 393 17.90 16.06 -4.96
N MET A 394 18.22 15.15 -4.02
CA MET A 394 17.41 13.96 -3.75
C MET A 394 16.03 14.33 -3.17
N GLY A 395 15.99 15.29 -2.26
CA GLY A 395 14.74 15.78 -1.67
C GLY A 395 13.80 16.33 -2.73
N GLU A 396 14.26 17.27 -3.58
CA GLU A 396 13.49 17.85 -4.67
C GLU A 396 13.03 16.80 -5.70
N ALA A 397 13.87 15.80 -5.98
CA ALA A 397 13.48 14.69 -6.86
C ALA A 397 12.34 13.86 -6.24
N GLY A 398 12.39 13.64 -4.91
CA GLY A 398 11.34 12.96 -4.16
C GLY A 398 10.01 13.72 -4.22
N GLU A 399 10.00 15.01 -3.95
CA GLU A 399 8.79 15.85 -4.01
C GLU A 399 8.17 15.82 -5.41
N ARG A 400 8.95 16.05 -6.46
CA ARG A 400 8.45 15.94 -7.84
C ARG A 400 7.87 14.57 -8.14
N TYR A 401 8.55 13.51 -7.73
CA TYR A 401 8.06 12.15 -7.94
C TYR A 401 6.76 11.88 -7.18
N ALA A 402 6.65 12.37 -5.93
CA ALA A 402 5.44 12.26 -5.13
C ALA A 402 4.25 13.00 -5.78
N GLU A 403 4.51 14.17 -6.36
CA GLU A 403 3.49 15.01 -7.00
C GLU A 403 3.05 14.45 -8.36
N GLU A 404 4.00 14.17 -9.25
CA GLU A 404 3.73 13.78 -10.64
C GLU A 404 3.33 12.30 -10.79
N VAL A 405 3.89 11.41 -9.96
CA VAL A 405 3.75 9.96 -10.10
C VAL A 405 2.86 9.34 -9.03
N LEU A 406 2.99 9.81 -7.77
CA LEU A 406 2.29 9.26 -6.61
C LEU A 406 1.16 10.18 -6.11
N GLY A 407 0.86 11.27 -6.81
CA GLY A 407 -0.22 12.18 -6.48
C GLY A 407 -1.58 11.50 -6.58
N ALA A 408 -2.48 11.81 -5.63
CA ALA A 408 -3.79 11.20 -5.56
C ALA A 408 -4.65 11.51 -6.82
N ASP A 409 -4.57 12.71 -7.36
CA ASP A 409 -5.33 13.09 -8.55
C ASP A 409 -4.88 12.34 -9.80
N ALA A 410 -3.57 12.17 -9.99
CA ALA A 410 -3.02 11.35 -11.07
C ALA A 410 -3.39 9.86 -10.93
N ALA A 411 -3.50 9.35 -9.69
CA ALA A 411 -3.97 8.00 -9.44
C ALA A 411 -5.45 7.83 -9.77
N VAL A 412 -6.29 8.80 -9.37
CA VAL A 412 -7.74 8.78 -9.68
C VAL A 412 -7.98 8.85 -11.18
N GLU A 413 -7.27 9.72 -11.92
CA GLU A 413 -7.38 9.81 -13.38
C GLU A 413 -7.04 8.47 -14.06
N ARG A 414 -5.94 7.83 -13.65
CA ARG A 414 -5.56 6.50 -14.16
C ARG A 414 -6.60 5.44 -13.81
N PHE A 415 -7.18 5.52 -12.60
CA PHE A 415 -8.23 4.61 -12.19
C PHE A 415 -9.52 4.82 -12.99
N GLU A 416 -9.92 6.06 -13.26
CA GLU A 416 -11.05 6.38 -14.14
C GLU A 416 -10.82 5.85 -15.56
N MET A 417 -9.63 6.05 -16.13
CA MET A 417 -9.29 5.48 -17.45
C MET A 417 -9.41 3.95 -17.46
N TRP A 418 -8.97 3.29 -16.40
CA TRP A 418 -9.11 1.85 -16.26
C TRP A 418 -10.58 1.43 -16.14
N LEU A 419 -11.42 2.15 -15.37
CA LEU A 419 -12.86 1.89 -15.29
C LEU A 419 -13.55 2.08 -16.64
N HIS A 420 -13.18 3.11 -17.42
CA HIS A 420 -13.70 3.29 -18.77
C HIS A 420 -13.28 2.14 -19.69
N LYS A 421 -12.02 1.71 -19.66
CA LYS A 421 -11.57 0.54 -20.41
C LYS A 421 -12.38 -0.71 -20.02
N LEU A 422 -12.63 -0.91 -18.72
CA LEU A 422 -13.45 -2.00 -18.22
C LEU A 422 -14.91 -1.89 -18.72
N SER A 423 -15.47 -0.69 -18.78
CA SER A 423 -16.85 -0.46 -19.29
C SER A 423 -16.98 -0.82 -20.77
N HIS A 424 -15.96 -0.59 -21.58
CA HIS A 424 -15.98 -0.95 -23.00
C HIS A 424 -16.11 -2.46 -23.25
N HIS A 425 -15.66 -3.31 -22.32
CA HIS A 425 -15.90 -4.74 -22.42
C HIS A 425 -17.38 -5.13 -22.32
N ALA A 426 -18.25 -4.26 -21.76
CA ALA A 426 -19.68 -4.46 -21.75
C ALA A 426 -20.31 -4.25 -23.14
N SER A 427 -19.89 -3.18 -23.83
CA SER A 427 -20.46 -2.78 -25.14
C SER A 427 -20.07 -3.74 -26.27
N VAL A 428 -18.95 -4.46 -26.15
CA VAL A 428 -18.50 -5.44 -27.15
C VAL A 428 -19.21 -6.79 -26.97
N ARG A 429 -19.80 -7.06 -25.79
CA ARG A 429 -20.48 -8.33 -25.46
C ARG A 429 -22.00 -8.26 -25.55
N ALA A 430 -22.57 -7.07 -25.63
CA ALA A 430 -24.01 -6.83 -25.85
C ALA A 430 -24.35 -6.83 -27.33
#